data_e67b2c58ddd7c139ec8e5f253c82c020
#
_entry.id   e67b2c58ddd7c139ec8e5f253c82c020
#
_cell.length_a   1.000
_cell.length_b   1.000
_cell.length_c   1.000
_cell.angle_alpha   90.00
_cell.angle_beta   90.00
_cell.angle_gamma   90.00
#
_symmetry.space_group_name_H-M   'P 1'
#
loop_
_entity.id
_entity.type
_entity.pdbx_description
1 polymer ?
#
loop_
_entity_poly.entity_id
_entity_poly.type
_entity_poly.pdbx_seq_one_letter_code
_entity_poly.pdbx_strand_id
1 'polypeptide(L)'
;HKEMIPNRVIFLILLTLCALTASAQEHLSFRPDTWDFGTIRETDGRVSHTFTGVNRGDSPLVILDVVTTCGCTVPDFSKKPILPGEKTQITVTYDPANRPGSFTKELWVYSSEKRKIATLTVQGSVIPRQKTVEELYPVDAGGGLRLASTLNAFSYIYPGRQVQAAIGYANTSKRPVRLELRPETTSGALRTDYPKQIAPGERGEINFAYLIPADKPRYGTVRDALEVLINGRSNGTTLVTHGIGVDPQPADATQNAPKADFSENILKFGPVKHAGPRRKLSFTLSNTGEAELIVRAVEGEGHIATTLAPGQTVAPGGSYRAEVLLDPGTQDFGVLTEHLVVVTNDPVRPMRRIRVTAIIEE
;
A
#
# COMPACT_ATOMS: atom_id res chain seq x y z
N HIS A 1 39.01 3.56 -67.47
CA HIS A 1 37.85 2.68 -67.63
C HIS A 1 37.24 2.41 -66.28
N LYS A 2 36.10 3.09 -66.01
CA LYS A 2 35.23 2.81 -64.85
C LYS A 2 34.18 1.83 -65.39
N GLU A 3 34.29 0.57 -65.03
CA GLU A 3 33.23 -0.39 -65.33
C GLU A 3 32.03 -0.08 -64.42
N MET A 4 30.95 0.35 -65.06
CA MET A 4 29.64 0.50 -64.38
C MET A 4 29.01 -0.87 -64.26
N ILE A 5 28.79 -1.32 -63.04
CA ILE A 5 28.00 -2.52 -62.75
C ILE A 5 26.56 -2.25 -63.23
N PRO A 6 25.97 -3.10 -64.10
CA PRO A 6 24.65 -2.85 -64.65
C PRO A 6 23.57 -2.93 -63.56
N ASN A 7 22.67 -1.95 -63.54
CA ASN A 7 21.58 -1.81 -62.57
C ASN A 7 20.74 -3.08 -62.31
N ARG A 8 20.80 -4.04 -63.20
CA ARG A 8 20.11 -5.37 -63.07
C ARG A 8 20.79 -6.26 -62.01
N VAL A 9 22.08 -6.13 -61.82
CA VAL A 9 22.83 -6.93 -60.81
C VAL A 9 22.59 -6.37 -59.43
N ILE A 10 22.51 -5.03 -59.28
CA ILE A 10 22.18 -4.36 -58.00
C ILE A 10 20.72 -4.68 -57.59
N PHE A 11 19.80 -4.77 -58.55
CA PHE A 11 18.39 -5.12 -58.25
C PHE A 11 18.24 -6.58 -57.82
N LEU A 12 19.00 -7.51 -58.39
CA LEU A 12 19.03 -8.90 -57.93
C LEU A 12 19.67 -9.10 -56.55
N ILE A 13 20.70 -8.33 -56.20
CA ILE A 13 21.30 -8.36 -54.88
C ILE A 13 20.37 -7.73 -53.82
N LEU A 14 19.64 -6.69 -54.17
CA LEU A 14 18.60 -6.12 -53.26
C LEU A 14 17.40 -7.07 -53.08
N LEU A 15 17.00 -7.81 -54.07
CA LEU A 15 15.92 -8.79 -53.96
C LEU A 15 16.32 -10.02 -53.12
N THR A 16 17.57 -10.43 -53.19
CA THR A 16 18.08 -11.54 -52.35
C THR A 16 18.35 -11.12 -50.90
N LEU A 17 18.63 -9.82 -50.62
CA LEU A 17 18.80 -9.32 -49.26
C LEU A 17 17.45 -9.10 -48.54
N CYS A 18 16.34 -8.91 -49.28
CA CYS A 18 14.99 -8.82 -48.71
C CYS A 18 14.36 -10.16 -48.32
N ALA A 19 14.95 -11.29 -48.76
CA ALA A 19 14.45 -12.63 -48.45
C ALA A 19 15.03 -13.24 -47.14
N LEU A 20 15.92 -12.51 -46.45
CA LEU A 20 16.49 -12.93 -45.19
C LEU A 20 15.90 -12.23 -43.95
N THR A 21 14.68 -11.72 -44.02
CA THR A 21 13.90 -11.56 -42.83
C THR A 21 13.45 -12.96 -42.39
N ALA A 22 14.34 -13.66 -41.68
CA ALA A 22 13.98 -14.83 -40.92
C ALA A 22 12.85 -14.39 -39.97
N SER A 23 11.60 -14.72 -40.31
CA SER A 23 10.53 -14.74 -39.33
C SER A 23 11.08 -15.48 -38.13
N ALA A 24 11.11 -14.82 -36.99
CA ALA A 24 11.32 -15.49 -35.71
C ALA A 24 10.13 -16.46 -35.58
N GLN A 25 10.35 -17.69 -36.01
CA GLN A 25 9.34 -18.73 -36.03
C GLN A 25 9.06 -19.06 -34.57
N GLU A 26 7.87 -18.74 -34.09
CA GLU A 26 7.40 -19.22 -32.81
C GLU A 26 7.47 -20.75 -32.85
N HIS A 27 8.48 -21.30 -32.17
CA HIS A 27 8.71 -22.75 -32.18
C HIS A 27 7.58 -23.49 -31.44
N LEU A 28 6.89 -22.86 -30.48
CA LEU A 28 5.76 -23.43 -29.77
C LEU A 28 4.50 -22.60 -30.03
N SER A 29 3.51 -23.18 -30.67
CA SER A 29 2.28 -22.50 -31.06
C SER A 29 1.10 -23.06 -30.29
N PHE A 30 0.40 -22.18 -29.55
CA PHE A 30 -0.87 -22.48 -28.90
C PHE A 30 -2.00 -21.86 -29.70
N ARG A 31 -3.07 -22.62 -29.93
CA ARG A 31 -4.27 -22.12 -30.60
C ARG A 31 -5.51 -22.82 -30.01
N PRO A 32 -6.35 -22.11 -29.25
CA PRO A 32 -6.19 -20.69 -28.84
C PRO A 32 -5.07 -20.49 -27.85
N ASP A 33 -4.51 -19.28 -27.80
CA ASP A 33 -3.55 -18.81 -26.81
C ASP A 33 -4.21 -17.96 -25.70
N THR A 34 -5.48 -17.65 -25.87
CA THR A 34 -6.32 -16.89 -24.95
C THR A 34 -7.56 -17.71 -24.59
N TRP A 35 -7.87 -17.73 -23.29
CA TRP A 35 -9.08 -18.36 -22.77
C TRP A 35 -9.88 -17.39 -21.92
N ASP A 36 -11.18 -17.28 -22.21
CA ASP A 36 -12.12 -16.50 -21.43
C ASP A 36 -12.98 -17.43 -20.57
N PHE A 37 -12.83 -17.32 -19.24
CA PHE A 37 -13.67 -18.05 -18.29
C PHE A 37 -15.09 -17.46 -18.22
N GLY A 38 -15.33 -16.30 -18.85
CA GLY A 38 -16.60 -15.59 -18.73
C GLY A 38 -16.83 -15.08 -17.33
N THR A 39 -18.08 -15.13 -16.90
CA THR A 39 -18.46 -14.75 -15.54
C THR A 39 -18.40 -15.96 -14.61
N ILE A 40 -17.52 -15.94 -13.63
CA ILE A 40 -17.34 -16.97 -12.61
C ILE A 40 -17.76 -16.44 -11.25
N ARG A 41 -18.25 -17.32 -10.37
CA ARG A 41 -18.60 -16.95 -8.99
C ARG A 41 -17.44 -17.32 -8.06
N GLU A 42 -17.13 -16.44 -7.13
CA GLU A 42 -16.12 -16.74 -6.11
C GLU A 42 -16.44 -18.02 -5.33
N THR A 43 -17.73 -18.29 -5.11
CA THR A 43 -18.22 -19.49 -4.42
C THR A 43 -17.97 -20.80 -5.16
N ASP A 44 -17.78 -20.75 -6.48
CA ASP A 44 -17.59 -21.94 -7.30
C ASP A 44 -16.12 -22.46 -7.20
N GLY A 45 -15.25 -21.67 -6.55
CA GLY A 45 -13.86 -22.02 -6.32
C GLY A 45 -12.97 -21.83 -7.53
N ARG A 46 -11.87 -22.56 -7.58
CA ARG A 46 -10.86 -22.44 -8.64
C ARG A 46 -11.39 -22.93 -9.96
N VAL A 47 -11.03 -22.22 -11.04
CA VAL A 47 -11.33 -22.61 -12.42
C VAL A 47 -10.03 -22.92 -13.16
N SER A 48 -10.09 -23.88 -14.08
CA SER A 48 -8.91 -24.31 -14.82
C SER A 48 -9.21 -24.43 -16.32
N HIS A 49 -8.19 -24.16 -17.13
CA HIS A 49 -8.20 -24.40 -18.55
C HIS A 49 -6.88 -25.02 -19.02
N THR A 50 -6.94 -25.95 -19.95
CA THR A 50 -5.75 -26.60 -20.52
C THR A 50 -5.53 -26.10 -21.94
N PHE A 51 -4.45 -25.37 -22.13
CA PHE A 51 -3.95 -24.97 -23.44
C PHE A 51 -3.18 -26.12 -24.09
N THR A 52 -3.43 -26.36 -25.37
CA THR A 52 -2.66 -27.34 -26.14
C THR A 52 -1.75 -26.61 -27.11
N GLY A 53 -0.45 -26.82 -26.97
CA GLY A 53 0.59 -26.30 -27.83
C GLY A 53 1.16 -27.37 -28.75
N VAL A 54 1.73 -26.96 -29.88
CA VAL A 54 2.40 -27.83 -30.84
C VAL A 54 3.80 -27.25 -31.11
N ASN A 55 4.83 -28.09 -31.01
CA ASN A 55 6.15 -27.73 -31.48
C ASN A 55 6.18 -27.64 -33.00
N ARG A 56 6.25 -26.42 -33.52
CA ARG A 56 6.30 -26.12 -34.93
C ARG A 56 7.73 -25.96 -35.46
N GLY A 57 8.71 -26.08 -34.59
CA GLY A 57 10.13 -26.04 -34.94
C GLY A 57 10.60 -27.37 -35.53
N ASP A 58 11.83 -27.41 -35.93
CA ASP A 58 12.53 -28.56 -36.52
C ASP A 58 13.43 -29.33 -35.52
N SER A 59 13.48 -28.84 -34.27
CA SER A 59 14.27 -29.40 -33.16
C SER A 59 13.44 -29.64 -31.89
N PRO A 60 13.87 -30.57 -31.01
CA PRO A 60 13.20 -30.77 -29.71
C PRO A 60 13.23 -29.50 -28.87
N LEU A 61 12.13 -29.22 -28.17
CA LEU A 61 11.96 -28.05 -27.31
C LEU A 61 11.59 -28.50 -25.89
N VAL A 62 12.14 -27.82 -24.88
CA VAL A 62 11.80 -28.07 -23.46
C VAL A 62 11.25 -26.79 -22.85
N ILE A 63 10.10 -26.88 -22.19
CA ILE A 63 9.57 -25.79 -21.36
C ILE A 63 10.32 -25.81 -20.03
N LEU A 64 11.09 -24.76 -19.77
CA LEU A 64 11.81 -24.59 -18.52
C LEU A 64 10.89 -24.11 -17.40
N ASP A 65 10.09 -23.05 -17.73
CA ASP A 65 9.23 -22.38 -16.76
C ASP A 65 8.04 -21.69 -17.44
N VAL A 66 6.98 -21.51 -16.67
CA VAL A 66 5.82 -20.72 -17.05
C VAL A 66 5.59 -19.68 -15.95
N VAL A 67 5.95 -18.44 -16.22
CA VAL A 67 5.91 -17.34 -15.27
C VAL A 67 4.57 -16.63 -15.32
N THR A 68 3.99 -16.38 -14.17
CA THR A 68 2.72 -15.65 -14.00
C THR A 68 2.95 -14.32 -13.30
N THR A 69 2.10 -13.34 -13.58
CA THR A 69 2.16 -12.01 -12.97
C THR A 69 1.62 -11.94 -11.54
N CYS A 70 0.96 -13.00 -11.05
CA CYS A 70 0.44 -13.09 -9.67
C CYS A 70 0.36 -14.55 -9.19
N GLY A 71 0.39 -14.73 -7.86
CA GLY A 71 0.16 -16.03 -7.23
C GLY A 71 -1.28 -16.57 -7.33
N CYS A 72 -2.19 -15.80 -7.96
CA CYS A 72 -3.58 -16.20 -8.20
C CYS A 72 -3.75 -17.14 -9.40
N THR A 73 -2.71 -17.29 -10.20
CA THR A 73 -2.70 -18.11 -11.42
C THR A 73 -1.55 -19.09 -11.31
N VAL A 74 -1.87 -20.39 -11.34
CA VAL A 74 -0.91 -21.47 -11.17
C VAL A 74 -0.86 -22.31 -12.43
N PRO A 75 0.30 -22.37 -13.13
CA PRO A 75 0.48 -23.24 -14.26
C PRO A 75 0.92 -24.65 -13.81
N ASP A 76 0.43 -25.67 -14.53
CA ASP A 76 0.92 -27.05 -14.47
C ASP A 76 1.32 -27.48 -15.87
N PHE A 77 2.57 -27.94 -16.05
CA PHE A 77 3.16 -28.27 -17.33
C PHE A 77 4.26 -29.33 -17.21
N SER A 78 4.54 -29.99 -18.33
CA SER A 78 5.62 -31.00 -18.42
C SER A 78 6.95 -30.36 -18.82
N LYS A 79 8.04 -30.81 -18.17
CA LYS A 79 9.43 -30.48 -18.53
C LYS A 79 10.07 -31.52 -19.47
N LYS A 80 9.29 -32.44 -20.02
CA LYS A 80 9.80 -33.41 -21.00
C LYS A 80 10.07 -32.72 -22.34
N PRO A 81 11.08 -33.21 -23.11
CA PRO A 81 11.29 -32.73 -24.48
C PRO A 81 10.02 -32.94 -25.32
N ILE A 82 9.69 -31.94 -26.12
CA ILE A 82 8.59 -31.93 -27.09
C ILE A 82 9.23 -32.02 -28.46
N LEU A 83 9.08 -33.14 -29.14
CA LEU A 83 9.66 -33.36 -30.47
C LEU A 83 8.97 -32.50 -31.54
N PRO A 84 9.60 -32.25 -32.69
CA PRO A 84 8.95 -31.59 -33.81
C PRO A 84 7.60 -32.23 -34.16
N GLY A 85 6.54 -31.40 -34.21
CA GLY A 85 5.16 -31.85 -34.47
C GLY A 85 4.42 -32.40 -33.26
N GLU A 86 5.07 -32.66 -32.14
CA GLU A 86 4.41 -33.15 -30.94
C GLU A 86 3.60 -32.06 -30.22
N LYS A 87 2.57 -32.53 -29.50
CA LYS A 87 1.70 -31.69 -28.66
C LYS A 87 2.21 -31.66 -27.23
N THR A 88 2.03 -30.54 -26.59
CA THR A 88 2.18 -30.35 -25.16
C THR A 88 0.96 -29.67 -24.55
N GLN A 89 0.80 -29.78 -23.25
CA GLN A 89 -0.31 -29.15 -22.53
C GLN A 89 0.22 -28.28 -21.39
N ILE A 90 -0.43 -27.13 -21.19
CA ILE A 90 -0.25 -26.27 -20.04
C ILE A 90 -1.63 -26.05 -19.42
N THR A 91 -1.84 -26.59 -18.24
CA THR A 91 -3.08 -26.35 -17.49
C THR A 91 -2.89 -25.13 -16.60
N VAL A 92 -3.79 -24.17 -16.75
CA VAL A 92 -3.77 -22.92 -16.00
C VAL A 92 -4.94 -22.92 -15.03
N THR A 93 -4.65 -22.80 -13.75
CA THR A 93 -5.66 -22.70 -12.68
C THR A 93 -5.70 -21.28 -12.13
N TYR A 94 -6.87 -20.65 -12.14
CA TYR A 94 -7.12 -19.33 -11.55
C TYR A 94 -7.93 -19.45 -10.27
N ASP A 95 -7.49 -18.75 -9.22
CA ASP A 95 -8.17 -18.67 -7.92
C ASP A 95 -8.92 -17.35 -7.81
N PRO A 96 -10.27 -17.34 -7.82
CA PRO A 96 -11.08 -16.14 -7.75
C PRO A 96 -11.25 -15.59 -6.33
N ALA A 97 -10.76 -16.28 -5.29
CA ALA A 97 -10.99 -15.94 -3.90
C ALA A 97 -10.49 -14.52 -3.56
N ASN A 98 -11.37 -13.66 -3.05
CA ASN A 98 -11.12 -12.27 -2.71
C ASN A 98 -10.62 -11.40 -3.88
N ARG A 99 -11.05 -11.72 -5.11
CA ARG A 99 -10.65 -11.01 -6.34
C ARG A 99 -11.86 -10.64 -7.20
N PRO A 100 -12.77 -9.79 -6.71
CA PRO A 100 -13.98 -9.42 -7.46
C PRO A 100 -13.65 -8.57 -8.68
N GLY A 101 -14.49 -8.66 -9.69
CA GLY A 101 -14.40 -7.85 -10.90
C GLY A 101 -13.62 -8.53 -12.02
N SER A 102 -13.39 -7.78 -13.09
CA SER A 102 -12.72 -8.29 -14.30
C SER A 102 -11.24 -8.55 -14.06
N PHE A 103 -10.73 -9.59 -14.69
CA PHE A 103 -9.31 -9.92 -14.66
C PHE A 103 -8.81 -10.32 -16.04
N THR A 104 -7.53 -10.02 -16.29
CA THR A 104 -6.74 -10.53 -17.40
C THR A 104 -5.37 -10.88 -16.86
N LYS A 105 -4.92 -12.12 -17.09
CA LYS A 105 -3.64 -12.63 -16.61
C LYS A 105 -2.85 -13.22 -17.74
N GLU A 106 -1.61 -12.79 -17.87
CA GLU A 106 -0.67 -13.32 -18.83
C GLU A 106 0.26 -14.33 -18.16
N LEU A 107 0.59 -15.38 -18.92
CA LEU A 107 1.55 -16.40 -18.55
C LEU A 107 2.61 -16.44 -19.65
N TRP A 108 3.85 -16.29 -19.27
CA TRP A 108 4.98 -16.30 -20.19
C TRP A 108 5.68 -17.65 -20.14
N VAL A 109 5.71 -18.32 -21.26
CA VAL A 109 6.33 -19.65 -21.41
C VAL A 109 7.80 -19.46 -21.82
N TYR A 110 8.73 -20.02 -21.06
CA TYR A 110 10.15 -19.94 -21.29
C TYR A 110 10.75 -21.30 -21.66
N SER A 111 11.61 -21.32 -22.69
CA SER A 111 12.38 -22.51 -23.07
C SER A 111 13.56 -22.75 -22.12
N SER A 112 14.20 -23.92 -22.27
CA SER A 112 15.47 -24.25 -21.57
C SER A 112 16.60 -23.28 -21.88
N GLU A 113 16.55 -22.55 -22.98
CA GLU A 113 17.48 -21.49 -23.34
C GLU A 113 17.12 -20.13 -22.70
N LYS A 114 16.14 -20.11 -21.78
CA LYS A 114 15.63 -18.92 -21.08
C LYS A 114 15.04 -17.86 -22.03
N ARG A 115 14.59 -18.25 -23.20
CA ARG A 115 13.88 -17.39 -24.16
C ARG A 115 12.38 -17.52 -23.94
N LYS A 116 11.67 -16.40 -23.97
CA LYS A 116 10.19 -16.40 -24.03
C LYS A 116 9.75 -16.93 -25.38
N ILE A 117 9.00 -18.03 -25.39
CA ILE A 117 8.61 -18.76 -26.61
C ILE A 117 7.10 -18.73 -26.86
N ALA A 118 6.30 -18.35 -25.86
CA ALA A 118 4.86 -18.13 -26.02
C ALA A 118 4.34 -17.24 -24.89
N THR A 119 3.19 -16.64 -25.12
CA THR A 119 2.36 -15.97 -24.12
C THR A 119 0.97 -16.60 -24.15
N LEU A 120 0.46 -16.99 -22.99
CA LEU A 120 -0.91 -17.45 -22.81
C LEU A 120 -1.67 -16.41 -22.01
N THR A 121 -2.95 -16.24 -22.29
CA THR A 121 -3.80 -15.29 -21.58
C THR A 121 -5.04 -15.99 -21.07
N VAL A 122 -5.38 -15.74 -19.81
CA VAL A 122 -6.67 -16.09 -19.23
C VAL A 122 -7.36 -14.83 -18.75
N GLN A 123 -8.66 -14.74 -18.99
CA GLN A 123 -9.47 -13.59 -18.61
C GLN A 123 -10.85 -14.02 -18.12
N GLY A 124 -11.59 -13.09 -17.54
CA GLY A 124 -12.94 -13.31 -17.06
C GLY A 124 -13.39 -12.21 -16.10
N SER A 125 -14.53 -12.43 -15.45
CA SER A 125 -15.05 -11.55 -14.41
C SER A 125 -15.56 -12.37 -13.24
N VAL A 126 -15.20 -11.93 -11.99
CA VAL A 126 -15.56 -12.62 -10.76
C VAL A 126 -16.73 -11.91 -10.08
N ILE A 127 -17.84 -12.65 -9.87
CA ILE A 127 -18.92 -12.22 -8.98
C ILE A 127 -18.50 -12.57 -7.55
N PRO A 128 -18.35 -11.59 -6.64
CA PRO A 128 -17.95 -11.85 -5.27
C PRO A 128 -19.04 -12.59 -4.51
N ARG A 129 -18.63 -13.40 -3.53
CA ARG A 129 -19.56 -13.94 -2.54
C ARG A 129 -20.04 -12.84 -1.59
N GLN A 130 -21.18 -13.06 -1.01
CA GLN A 130 -21.63 -12.21 0.09
C GLN A 130 -20.75 -12.48 1.32
N LYS A 131 -20.24 -11.41 1.92
CA LYS A 131 -19.50 -11.49 3.19
C LYS A 131 -20.49 -11.75 4.33
N THR A 132 -20.07 -12.55 5.29
CA THR A 132 -20.82 -12.76 6.53
C THR A 132 -20.81 -11.49 7.38
N VAL A 133 -21.67 -11.45 8.40
CA VAL A 133 -21.71 -10.31 9.34
C VAL A 133 -20.39 -10.20 10.09
N GLU A 134 -19.78 -11.33 10.47
CA GLU A 134 -18.51 -11.40 11.17
C GLU A 134 -17.34 -10.90 10.30
N GLU A 135 -17.40 -11.11 8.99
CA GLU A 135 -16.40 -10.59 8.05
C GLU A 135 -16.53 -9.09 7.80
N LEU A 136 -17.77 -8.57 7.82
CA LEU A 136 -18.04 -7.14 7.67
C LEU A 136 -17.76 -6.36 8.96
N TYR A 137 -18.01 -7.00 10.10
CA TYR A 137 -17.89 -6.44 11.44
C TYR A 137 -17.05 -7.39 12.31
N PRO A 138 -15.71 -7.46 12.08
CA PRO A 138 -14.85 -8.45 12.71
C PRO A 138 -14.64 -8.24 14.21
N VAL A 139 -14.85 -7.04 14.72
CA VAL A 139 -14.62 -6.70 16.13
C VAL A 139 -15.84 -7.01 16.96
N ASP A 140 -15.72 -7.87 17.95
CA ASP A 140 -16.78 -8.12 18.95
C ASP A 140 -16.64 -7.09 20.08
N ALA A 141 -17.59 -6.17 20.18
CA ALA A 141 -17.63 -5.14 21.22
C ALA A 141 -18.39 -5.58 22.49
N GLY A 142 -18.86 -6.85 22.54
CA GLY A 142 -19.64 -7.40 23.62
C GLY A 142 -21.15 -7.20 23.45
N GLY A 143 -21.95 -7.91 24.23
CA GLY A 143 -23.40 -7.81 24.23
C GLY A 143 -24.10 -8.12 22.90
N GLY A 144 -23.38 -8.68 21.93
CA GLY A 144 -23.84 -8.95 20.58
C GLY A 144 -23.67 -7.79 19.60
N LEU A 145 -23.05 -6.69 20.02
CA LEU A 145 -22.65 -5.62 19.10
C LEU A 145 -21.30 -5.96 18.47
N ARG A 146 -21.23 -5.86 17.16
CA ARG A 146 -19.99 -6.01 16.38
C ARG A 146 -19.67 -4.72 15.62
N LEU A 147 -18.37 -4.43 15.43
CA LEU A 147 -17.87 -3.23 14.78
C LEU A 147 -17.02 -3.59 13.57
N ALA A 148 -17.05 -2.75 12.56
CA ALA A 148 -16.22 -2.91 11.35
C ALA A 148 -14.73 -2.64 11.61
N SER A 149 -14.41 -1.77 12.57
CA SER A 149 -13.06 -1.39 12.97
C SER A 149 -13.07 -0.80 14.37
N THR A 150 -11.89 -0.66 14.97
CA THR A 150 -11.68 0.14 16.19
C THR A 150 -10.87 1.39 15.92
N LEU A 151 -10.53 1.67 14.67
CA LEU A 151 -9.63 2.75 14.30
C LEU A 151 -10.23 3.61 13.18
N ASN A 152 -10.22 4.93 13.40
CA ASN A 152 -10.33 5.95 12.36
C ASN A 152 -9.02 6.72 12.26
N ALA A 153 -8.39 6.67 11.10
CA ALA A 153 -7.19 7.45 10.79
C ALA A 153 -7.54 8.53 9.76
N PHE A 154 -7.55 9.78 10.19
CA PHE A 154 -7.61 10.93 9.29
C PHE A 154 -6.21 11.26 8.81
N SER A 155 -6.05 11.73 7.58
CA SER A 155 -4.76 12.21 7.09
C SER A 155 -4.41 13.53 7.76
N TYR A 156 -4.89 14.64 7.21
CA TYR A 156 -4.67 15.99 7.75
C TYR A 156 -5.97 16.60 8.26
N ILE A 157 -5.88 17.35 9.35
CA ILE A 157 -6.98 18.11 9.95
C ILE A 157 -6.64 19.59 9.78
N TYR A 158 -7.32 20.23 8.84
CA TYR A 158 -7.14 21.65 8.54
C TYR A 158 -8.01 22.52 9.44
N PRO A 159 -7.46 23.60 10.03
CA PRO A 159 -8.27 24.51 10.81
C PRO A 159 -9.43 25.11 10.00
N GLY A 160 -10.59 25.21 10.63
CA GLY A 160 -11.82 25.72 9.99
C GLY A 160 -12.51 24.73 9.03
N ARG A 161 -11.97 23.52 8.85
CA ARG A 161 -12.60 22.48 8.04
C ARG A 161 -12.95 21.28 8.90
N GLN A 162 -14.18 20.78 8.74
CA GLN A 162 -14.58 19.53 9.38
C GLN A 162 -14.13 18.34 8.54
N VAL A 163 -13.47 17.38 9.18
CA VAL A 163 -13.20 16.05 8.61
C VAL A 163 -14.08 15.02 9.32
N GLN A 164 -14.59 14.04 8.56
CA GLN A 164 -15.53 13.04 9.06
C GLN A 164 -15.09 11.65 8.66
N ALA A 165 -15.37 10.68 9.54
CA ALA A 165 -15.27 9.26 9.30
C ALA A 165 -16.34 8.52 10.09
N ALA A 166 -16.58 7.26 9.72
CA ALA A 166 -17.53 6.42 10.39
C ALA A 166 -16.97 5.03 10.66
N ILE A 167 -17.43 4.41 11.74
CA ILE A 167 -17.23 3.00 12.04
C ILE A 167 -18.59 2.31 11.98
N GLY A 168 -18.70 1.35 11.07
CA GLY A 168 -19.92 0.55 10.94
C GLY A 168 -20.14 -0.35 12.14
N TYR A 169 -21.40 -0.56 12.51
CA TYR A 169 -21.79 -1.52 13.54
C TYR A 169 -22.90 -2.45 13.06
N ALA A 170 -23.04 -3.60 13.75
CA ALA A 170 -24.15 -4.52 13.62
C ALA A 170 -24.52 -5.11 14.98
N ASN A 171 -25.81 -5.04 15.35
CA ASN A 171 -26.33 -5.77 16.50
C ASN A 171 -26.73 -7.18 16.03
N THR A 172 -25.92 -8.17 16.36
CA THR A 172 -26.17 -9.59 16.02
C THR A 172 -27.01 -10.32 17.06
N SER A 173 -27.35 -9.65 18.16
CA SER A 173 -28.18 -10.22 19.22
C SER A 173 -29.68 -10.16 18.88
N LYS A 174 -30.45 -10.92 19.62
CA LYS A 174 -31.93 -10.90 19.53
C LYS A 174 -32.58 -9.83 20.42
N ARG A 175 -31.79 -8.96 21.05
CA ARG A 175 -32.25 -7.93 21.98
C ARG A 175 -31.69 -6.57 21.58
N PRO A 176 -32.39 -5.48 21.93
CA PRO A 176 -31.79 -4.14 21.80
C PRO A 176 -30.57 -4.01 22.71
N VAL A 177 -29.54 -3.31 22.23
CA VAL A 177 -28.36 -2.99 23.01
C VAL A 177 -28.24 -1.47 23.20
N ARG A 178 -27.80 -1.05 24.38
CA ARG A 178 -27.48 0.33 24.67
C ARG A 178 -25.99 0.54 24.43
N LEU A 179 -25.65 1.47 23.53
CA LEU A 179 -24.27 1.88 23.25
C LEU A 179 -23.92 3.15 24.00
N GLU A 180 -22.79 3.16 24.65
CA GLU A 180 -22.19 4.32 25.26
C GLU A 180 -20.70 4.36 24.92
N LEU A 181 -20.18 5.54 24.54
CA LEU A 181 -18.76 5.78 24.30
C LEU A 181 -18.24 6.67 25.41
N ARG A 182 -17.33 6.15 26.21
CA ARG A 182 -16.72 6.86 27.34
C ARG A 182 -15.31 7.33 26.97
N PRO A 183 -15.04 8.65 27.01
CA PRO A 183 -13.72 9.16 26.71
C PRO A 183 -12.66 8.64 27.71
N GLU A 184 -11.57 8.07 27.17
CA GLU A 184 -10.35 7.73 27.92
C GLU A 184 -9.25 8.77 27.69
N THR A 185 -9.12 9.21 26.44
CA THR A 185 -8.25 10.31 26.05
C THR A 185 -9.06 11.26 25.18
N THR A 186 -8.90 12.56 25.41
CA THR A 186 -9.65 13.57 24.67
C THR A 186 -8.74 14.69 24.16
N SER A 187 -8.87 15.00 22.89
CA SER A 187 -8.29 16.20 22.27
C SER A 187 -9.16 17.45 22.51
N GLY A 188 -10.43 17.27 22.85
CA GLY A 188 -11.43 18.32 22.93
C GLY A 188 -11.91 18.82 21.55
N ALA A 189 -11.44 18.26 20.45
CA ALA A 189 -11.83 18.62 19.09
C ALA A 189 -12.75 17.58 18.43
N LEU A 190 -12.88 16.38 19.04
CA LEU A 190 -13.72 15.31 18.52
C LEU A 190 -15.19 15.53 18.86
N ARG A 191 -16.02 15.30 17.86
CA ARG A 191 -17.48 15.13 18.01
C ARG A 191 -17.87 13.76 17.53
N THR A 192 -18.81 13.13 18.27
CA THR A 192 -19.35 11.81 17.93
C THR A 192 -20.87 11.90 17.81
N ASP A 193 -21.41 11.20 16.82
CA ASP A 193 -22.84 11.02 16.65
C ASP A 193 -23.14 9.53 16.43
N TYR A 194 -23.95 8.97 17.29
CA TYR A 194 -24.30 7.55 17.27
C TYR A 194 -25.62 7.28 18.02
N PRO A 195 -26.38 6.23 17.64
CA PRO A 195 -27.60 5.86 18.36
C PRO A 195 -27.25 5.30 19.74
N LYS A 196 -27.98 5.78 20.74
CA LYS A 196 -27.83 5.29 22.13
C LYS A 196 -28.44 3.90 22.32
N GLN A 197 -29.38 3.51 21.47
CA GLN A 197 -30.02 2.21 21.48
C GLN A 197 -30.09 1.66 20.05
N ILE A 198 -29.68 0.42 19.89
CA ILE A 198 -29.58 -0.27 18.61
C ILE A 198 -30.47 -1.50 18.64
N ALA A 199 -31.44 -1.57 17.73
CA ALA A 199 -32.43 -2.66 17.66
C ALA A 199 -31.75 -4.01 17.24
N PRO A 200 -32.41 -5.15 17.51
CA PRO A 200 -31.95 -6.44 17.03
C PRO A 200 -31.78 -6.47 15.51
N GLY A 201 -30.63 -6.94 15.02
CA GLY A 201 -30.34 -7.01 13.58
C GLY A 201 -30.02 -5.67 12.91
N GLU A 202 -30.13 -4.55 13.63
CA GLU A 202 -29.84 -3.22 13.10
C GLU A 202 -28.34 -3.10 12.75
N ARG A 203 -28.09 -2.44 11.60
CA ARG A 203 -26.77 -2.04 11.12
C ARG A 203 -26.78 -0.54 10.89
N GLY A 204 -25.67 0.10 11.19
CA GLY A 204 -25.51 1.53 11.02
C GLY A 204 -24.07 1.97 11.23
N GLU A 205 -23.89 3.23 11.56
CA GLU A 205 -22.58 3.84 11.69
C GLU A 205 -22.49 4.69 12.96
N ILE A 206 -21.30 4.66 13.57
CA ILE A 206 -20.87 5.62 14.58
C ILE A 206 -20.07 6.68 13.82
N ASN A 207 -20.54 7.92 13.84
CA ASN A 207 -19.92 9.02 13.13
C ASN A 207 -18.93 9.77 14.03
N PHE A 208 -17.79 10.12 13.49
CA PHE A 208 -16.73 10.88 14.14
C PHE A 208 -16.39 12.08 13.28
N ALA A 209 -16.22 13.23 13.92
CA ALA A 209 -15.82 14.45 13.23
C ALA A 209 -14.80 15.21 14.06
N TYR A 210 -13.73 15.67 13.42
CA TYR A 210 -12.83 16.68 13.98
C TYR A 210 -13.16 18.05 13.42
N LEU A 211 -13.23 19.02 14.30
CA LEU A 211 -13.33 20.44 13.96
C LEU A 211 -12.37 21.22 14.84
N ILE A 212 -11.26 21.68 14.24
CA ILE A 212 -10.30 22.58 14.86
C ILE A 212 -10.71 24.02 14.45
N PRO A 213 -10.91 24.96 15.41
CA PRO A 213 -11.25 26.34 15.07
C PRO A 213 -10.17 27.00 14.21
N ALA A 214 -10.58 27.80 13.24
CA ALA A 214 -9.65 28.49 12.33
C ALA A 214 -8.71 29.47 13.05
N ASP A 215 -9.18 30.08 14.14
CA ASP A 215 -8.45 31.03 14.97
C ASP A 215 -7.54 30.37 16.03
N LYS A 216 -7.66 29.04 16.19
CA LYS A 216 -6.88 28.26 17.18
C LYS A 216 -6.35 26.97 16.54
N PRO A 217 -5.43 27.09 15.59
CA PRO A 217 -4.88 25.91 14.93
C PRO A 217 -4.17 25.00 15.94
N ARG A 218 -4.19 23.71 15.69
CA ARG A 218 -3.44 22.68 16.43
C ARG A 218 -2.51 21.97 15.47
N TYR A 219 -1.32 21.71 15.92
CA TYR A 219 -0.27 21.10 15.12
C TYR A 219 0.16 19.77 15.72
N GLY A 220 0.49 18.80 14.86
CA GLY A 220 0.89 17.48 15.28
C GLY A 220 -0.29 16.54 15.46
N THR A 221 -0.07 15.48 16.23
CA THR A 221 -1.05 14.41 16.46
C THR A 221 -2.25 14.91 17.28
N VAL A 222 -3.42 14.81 16.70
CA VAL A 222 -4.73 14.95 17.38
C VAL A 222 -5.27 13.55 17.56
N ARG A 223 -5.50 13.12 18.80
CA ARG A 223 -5.90 11.74 19.12
C ARG A 223 -6.95 11.72 20.22
N ASP A 224 -7.98 10.90 19.99
CA ASP A 224 -8.99 10.57 20.98
C ASP A 224 -9.14 9.05 21.10
N ALA A 225 -9.41 8.59 22.31
CA ALA A 225 -9.69 7.19 22.60
C ALA A 225 -11.00 7.11 23.43
N LEU A 226 -11.90 6.25 23.00
CA LEU A 226 -13.23 6.08 23.55
C LEU A 226 -13.45 4.61 23.92
N GLU A 227 -13.66 4.30 25.18
CA GLU A 227 -14.06 2.96 25.60
C GLU A 227 -15.51 2.69 25.19
N VAL A 228 -15.75 1.50 24.65
CA VAL A 228 -17.08 1.05 24.26
C VAL A 228 -17.75 0.33 25.42
N LEU A 229 -18.91 0.81 25.82
CA LEU A 229 -19.74 0.14 26.81
C LEU A 229 -21.05 -0.32 26.16
N ILE A 230 -21.34 -1.60 26.32
CA ILE A 230 -22.61 -2.20 25.88
C ILE A 230 -23.42 -2.60 27.09
N ASN A 231 -24.62 -2.00 27.21
CA ASN A 231 -25.48 -2.19 28.40
C ASN A 231 -24.74 -1.88 29.71
N GLY A 232 -23.87 -0.87 29.69
CA GLY A 232 -23.06 -0.42 30.83
C GLY A 232 -21.86 -1.31 31.16
N ARG A 233 -21.52 -2.29 30.32
CA ARG A 233 -20.36 -3.18 30.50
C ARG A 233 -19.34 -2.98 29.40
N SER A 234 -18.07 -2.98 29.76
CA SER A 234 -16.94 -2.99 28.84
C SER A 234 -16.38 -4.40 28.69
N ASN A 235 -15.90 -4.74 27.50
CA ASN A 235 -15.06 -5.91 27.26
C ASN A 235 -13.60 -5.54 26.89
N GLY A 236 -13.23 -4.27 27.10
CA GLY A 236 -11.92 -3.73 26.78
C GLY A 236 -11.80 -3.17 25.33
N THR A 237 -12.92 -3.13 24.59
CA THR A 237 -12.89 -2.51 23.26
C THR A 237 -12.81 -0.99 23.37
N THR A 238 -11.79 -0.41 22.73
CA THR A 238 -11.57 1.03 22.66
C THR A 238 -11.53 1.47 21.20
N LEU A 239 -12.32 2.51 20.86
CA LEU A 239 -12.26 3.16 19.55
C LEU A 239 -11.20 4.26 19.59
N VAL A 240 -10.27 4.23 18.66
CA VAL A 240 -9.23 5.24 18.52
C VAL A 240 -9.48 6.04 17.26
N THR A 241 -9.47 7.37 17.42
CA THR A 241 -9.56 8.31 16.30
C THR A 241 -8.36 9.25 16.37
N HIS A 242 -7.65 9.43 15.26
CA HIS A 242 -6.52 10.34 15.21
C HIS A 242 -6.33 10.95 13.81
N GLY A 243 -5.58 12.05 13.77
CA GLY A 243 -5.14 12.72 12.56
C GLY A 243 -4.01 13.69 12.88
N ILE A 244 -3.50 14.37 11.88
CA ILE A 244 -2.42 15.33 12.00
C ILE A 244 -2.96 16.73 11.76
N GLY A 245 -2.92 17.57 12.79
CA GLY A 245 -3.22 18.99 12.69
C GLY A 245 -2.12 19.73 11.94
N VAL A 246 -2.51 20.53 10.99
CA VAL A 246 -1.62 21.26 10.05
C VAL A 246 -2.09 22.71 9.87
N ASP A 247 -1.31 23.51 9.14
CA ASP A 247 -1.72 24.86 8.76
C ASP A 247 -2.95 24.84 7.82
N PRO A 248 -3.73 25.93 7.77
CA PRO A 248 -4.76 26.09 6.76
C PRO A 248 -4.18 25.89 5.35
N GLN A 249 -4.87 25.11 4.52
CA GLN A 249 -4.42 24.92 3.15
C GLN A 249 -4.69 26.20 2.33
N PRO A 250 -3.67 26.83 1.75
CA PRO A 250 -3.86 28.01 0.90
C PRO A 250 -4.60 27.62 -0.39
N ALA A 251 -5.28 28.57 -0.99
CA ALA A 251 -6.00 28.39 -2.25
C ALA A 251 -5.04 28.02 -3.40
N ASP A 252 -3.79 28.52 -3.35
CA ASP A 252 -2.71 28.19 -4.28
C ASP A 252 -1.50 27.65 -3.49
N ALA A 253 -1.46 26.34 -3.33
CA ALA A 253 -0.46 25.66 -2.49
C ALA A 253 0.93 25.57 -3.14
N THR A 254 1.10 26.02 -4.38
CA THR A 254 2.34 25.79 -5.14
C THR A 254 3.14 27.06 -5.43
N GLN A 255 2.53 28.23 -5.33
CA GLN A 255 3.21 29.50 -5.59
C GLN A 255 3.66 30.18 -4.30
N ASN A 256 4.89 30.69 -4.28
CA ASN A 256 5.47 31.42 -3.14
C ASN A 256 5.32 30.67 -1.80
N ALA A 257 5.45 29.35 -1.82
CA ALA A 257 5.27 28.52 -0.65
C ALA A 257 6.60 28.00 -0.09
N PRO A 258 6.68 27.71 1.22
CA PRO A 258 7.80 26.99 1.78
C PRO A 258 7.77 25.54 1.31
N LYS A 259 8.94 24.92 1.15
CA LYS A 259 9.08 23.53 0.78
C LYS A 259 10.14 22.85 1.62
N ALA A 260 9.70 21.90 2.45
CA ALA A 260 10.57 21.14 3.34
C ALA A 260 11.26 20.00 2.60
N ASP A 261 12.59 19.95 2.67
CA ASP A 261 13.39 18.84 2.22
C ASP A 261 14.25 18.31 3.38
N PHE A 262 14.25 16.98 3.53
CA PHE A 262 14.99 16.29 4.59
C PHE A 262 16.10 15.44 3.95
N SER A 263 17.34 15.64 4.40
CA SER A 263 18.48 14.88 3.88
C SER A 263 18.37 13.38 4.13
N GLU A 264 17.62 12.98 5.17
CA GLU A 264 17.46 11.60 5.58
C GLU A 264 15.99 11.29 5.91
N ASN A 265 15.51 10.13 5.46
CA ASN A 265 14.22 9.57 5.86
C ASN A 265 14.36 8.42 6.86
N ILE A 266 15.60 7.90 7.01
CA ILE A 266 15.93 6.81 7.92
C ILE A 266 17.27 7.11 8.58
N LEU A 267 17.29 7.13 9.91
CA LEU A 267 18.49 7.22 10.72
C LEU A 267 18.82 5.85 11.33
N LYS A 268 19.95 5.28 10.95
CA LYS A 268 20.38 3.94 11.37
C LYS A 268 21.54 4.05 12.36
N PHE A 269 21.26 3.80 13.63
CA PHE A 269 22.29 3.77 14.66
C PHE A 269 23.13 2.48 14.64
N GLY A 270 22.60 1.41 14.02
CA GLY A 270 23.24 0.10 14.02
C GLY A 270 23.22 -0.59 15.39
N PRO A 271 24.18 -1.51 15.66
CA PRO A 271 24.31 -2.15 16.97
C PRO A 271 24.78 -1.15 18.03
N VAL A 272 24.09 -1.12 19.18
CA VAL A 272 24.38 -0.24 20.31
C VAL A 272 24.22 -1.03 21.60
N LYS A 273 25.23 -0.97 22.49
CA LYS A 273 25.14 -1.61 23.80
C LYS A 273 24.21 -0.85 24.73
N HIS A 274 23.32 -1.56 25.43
CA HIS A 274 22.36 -0.99 26.37
C HIS A 274 23.04 -0.15 27.45
N ALA A 275 24.14 -0.63 28.02
CA ALA A 275 24.95 0.12 28.99
C ALA A 275 25.93 1.11 28.33
N GLY A 276 25.85 1.32 27.05
CA GLY A 276 26.75 2.19 26.29
C GLY A 276 26.39 3.67 26.41
N PRO A 277 27.27 4.55 25.89
CA PRO A 277 27.01 5.97 25.88
C PRO A 277 25.87 6.34 24.94
N ARG A 278 25.24 7.47 25.22
CA ARG A 278 24.27 8.09 24.32
C ARG A 278 24.87 8.27 22.91
N ARG A 279 24.08 7.99 21.89
CA ARG A 279 24.46 8.11 20.49
C ARG A 279 23.65 9.23 19.82
N LYS A 280 24.25 9.84 18.81
CA LYS A 280 23.56 10.87 18.01
C LYS A 280 23.84 10.71 16.54
N LEU A 281 22.82 10.98 15.75
CA LEU A 281 22.90 11.14 14.29
C LEU A 281 22.27 12.47 13.93
N SER A 282 22.61 13.01 12.78
CA SER A 282 22.06 14.29 12.32
C SER A 282 21.40 14.13 10.94
N PHE A 283 20.44 14.98 10.71
CA PHE A 283 19.85 15.24 9.41
C PHE A 283 19.76 16.74 9.17
N THR A 284 19.60 17.12 7.91
CA THR A 284 19.43 18.52 7.52
C THR A 284 18.00 18.75 7.04
N LEU A 285 17.35 19.75 7.60
CA LEU A 285 16.10 20.30 7.12
C LEU A 285 16.41 21.51 6.25
N SER A 286 16.14 21.44 4.97
CA SER A 286 16.35 22.52 4.01
C SER A 286 15.03 23.11 3.54
N ASN A 287 15.00 24.39 3.28
CA ASN A 287 13.87 25.06 2.64
C ASN A 287 14.20 25.32 1.16
N THR A 288 13.65 24.50 0.29
CA THR A 288 13.80 24.63 -1.18
C THR A 288 12.66 25.43 -1.81
N GLY A 289 11.80 26.04 -1.01
CA GLY A 289 10.69 26.91 -1.43
C GLY A 289 11.06 28.39 -1.41
N GLU A 290 10.05 29.23 -1.63
CA GLU A 290 10.21 30.69 -1.79
C GLU A 290 9.74 31.50 -0.58
N ALA A 291 9.03 30.86 0.37
CA ALA A 291 8.60 31.48 1.64
C ALA A 291 9.32 30.85 2.82
N GLU A 292 9.28 31.50 3.99
CA GLU A 292 9.87 30.99 5.23
C GLU A 292 9.23 29.66 5.64
N LEU A 293 10.05 28.65 5.87
CA LEU A 293 9.65 27.36 6.40
C LEU A 293 9.62 27.44 7.93
N ILE A 294 8.51 26.99 8.53
CA ILE A 294 8.30 27.02 9.98
C ILE A 294 7.99 25.59 10.44
N VAL A 295 8.73 25.10 11.42
CA VAL A 295 8.44 23.85 12.11
C VAL A 295 7.29 24.09 13.08
N ARG A 296 6.17 23.37 12.90
CA ARG A 296 4.94 23.52 13.69
C ARG A 296 4.86 22.54 14.86
N ALA A 297 5.27 21.30 14.62
CA ALA A 297 5.31 20.28 15.65
C ALA A 297 6.47 19.32 15.41
N VAL A 298 7.00 18.77 16.50
CA VAL A 298 8.02 17.72 16.50
C VAL A 298 7.62 16.69 17.55
N GLU A 299 7.37 15.46 17.13
CA GLU A 299 6.92 14.38 18.02
C GLU A 299 7.83 13.18 17.82
N GLY A 300 8.50 12.75 18.88
CA GLY A 300 9.27 11.52 18.92
C GLY A 300 8.45 10.39 19.54
N GLU A 301 8.58 9.20 19.01
CA GLU A 301 8.08 7.98 19.63
C GLU A 301 9.11 7.51 20.68
N GLY A 302 8.63 6.87 21.73
CA GLY A 302 9.50 6.29 22.77
C GLY A 302 10.40 7.32 23.45
N HIS A 303 11.70 7.01 23.50
CA HIS A 303 12.71 7.81 24.20
C HIS A 303 13.67 8.55 23.26
N ILE A 304 13.25 8.79 22.02
CA ILE A 304 14.05 9.53 21.03
C ILE A 304 13.88 11.03 21.27
N ALA A 305 14.97 11.73 21.43
CA ALA A 305 15.02 13.16 21.53
C ALA A 305 15.65 13.79 20.27
N THR A 306 15.32 15.05 19.99
CA THR A 306 15.91 15.81 18.90
C THR A 306 16.15 17.25 19.27
N THR A 307 17.11 17.88 18.61
CA THR A 307 17.36 19.33 18.74
C THR A 307 16.39 20.17 17.90
N LEU A 308 15.65 19.55 16.95
CA LEU A 308 14.62 20.24 16.21
C LEU A 308 13.43 20.51 17.13
N ALA A 309 12.93 21.74 17.12
CA ALA A 309 11.84 22.15 17.99
C ALA A 309 10.75 22.93 17.23
N PRO A 310 9.51 22.93 17.73
CA PRO A 310 8.48 23.81 17.22
C PRO A 310 8.92 25.27 17.27
N GLY A 311 8.60 26.05 16.24
CA GLY A 311 9.01 27.45 16.09
C GLY A 311 10.36 27.65 15.38
N GLN A 312 11.12 26.58 15.12
CA GLN A 312 12.32 26.69 14.28
C GLN A 312 11.92 27.15 12.88
N THR A 313 12.61 28.21 12.39
CA THR A 313 12.41 28.73 11.04
C THR A 313 13.62 28.46 10.15
N VAL A 314 13.37 28.34 8.85
CA VAL A 314 14.41 28.21 7.82
C VAL A 314 14.06 29.12 6.67
N ALA A 315 14.90 30.11 6.41
CA ALA A 315 14.71 31.05 5.30
C ALA A 315 14.75 30.33 3.93
N PRO A 316 14.15 30.89 2.88
CA PRO A 316 14.28 30.35 1.52
C PRO A 316 15.73 30.11 1.12
N GLY A 317 16.03 28.91 0.60
CA GLY A 317 17.39 28.48 0.27
C GLY A 317 18.28 28.15 1.46
N GLY A 318 17.80 28.33 2.69
CA GLY A 318 18.51 28.02 3.93
C GLY A 318 18.37 26.57 4.36
N SER A 319 19.09 26.22 5.43
CA SER A 319 19.01 24.91 6.07
C SER A 319 19.26 24.96 7.56
N TYR A 320 18.73 23.97 8.28
CA TYR A 320 18.94 23.74 9.69
C TYR A 320 19.43 22.31 9.92
N ARG A 321 20.54 22.14 10.61
CA ARG A 321 21.06 20.83 10.99
C ARG A 321 20.47 20.41 12.34
N ALA A 322 19.66 19.37 12.33
CA ALA A 322 19.08 18.77 13.52
C ALA A 322 19.85 17.51 13.93
N GLU A 323 19.89 17.25 15.22
CA GLU A 323 20.43 16.01 15.80
C GLU A 323 19.28 15.18 16.39
N VAL A 324 19.38 13.87 16.23
CA VAL A 324 18.55 12.88 16.91
C VAL A 324 19.42 12.13 17.89
N LEU A 325 18.97 12.06 19.14
CA LEU A 325 19.69 11.46 20.24
C LEU A 325 19.00 10.15 20.64
N LEU A 326 19.79 9.11 20.76
CA LEU A 326 19.39 7.80 21.27
C LEU A 326 20.10 7.56 22.60
N ASP A 327 19.34 7.34 23.67
CA ASP A 327 19.85 6.84 24.95
C ASP A 327 19.60 5.32 24.99
N PRO A 328 20.64 4.48 24.82
CA PRO A 328 20.44 3.03 24.78
C PRO A 328 19.90 2.46 26.09
N GLY A 329 20.24 3.09 27.23
CA GLY A 329 19.83 2.64 28.56
C GLY A 329 18.34 2.80 28.86
N THR A 330 17.61 3.53 28.00
CA THR A 330 16.16 3.71 28.10
C THR A 330 15.36 2.83 27.15
N GLN A 331 16.04 1.99 26.36
CA GLN A 331 15.43 1.16 25.33
C GLN A 331 15.36 -0.31 25.77
N ASP A 332 14.40 -1.04 25.23
CA ASP A 332 14.34 -2.49 25.36
C ASP A 332 15.42 -3.18 24.49
N PHE A 333 15.86 -4.38 24.90
CA PHE A 333 16.77 -5.18 24.10
C PHE A 333 16.13 -5.62 22.77
N GLY A 334 16.93 -5.69 21.72
CA GLY A 334 16.52 -6.14 20.40
C GLY A 334 16.42 -5.01 19.38
N VAL A 335 15.59 -5.22 18.34
CA VAL A 335 15.44 -4.26 17.25
C VAL A 335 14.54 -3.12 17.67
N LEU A 336 15.12 -1.91 17.69
CA LEU A 336 14.39 -0.66 17.87
C LEU A 336 13.93 -0.14 16.50
N THR A 337 12.66 0.20 16.37
CA THR A 337 12.11 0.95 15.24
C THR A 337 11.14 1.98 15.79
N GLU A 338 11.51 3.24 15.73
CA GLU A 338 10.71 4.37 16.17
C GLU A 338 10.67 5.46 15.09
N HIS A 339 9.81 6.45 15.29
CA HIS A 339 9.62 7.51 14.31
C HIS A 339 9.72 8.88 14.98
N LEU A 340 10.32 9.82 14.25
CA LEU A 340 10.25 11.24 14.51
C LEU A 340 9.29 11.85 13.51
N VAL A 341 8.19 12.42 13.99
CA VAL A 341 7.20 13.10 13.17
C VAL A 341 7.48 14.60 13.22
N VAL A 342 7.64 15.21 12.07
CA VAL A 342 7.85 16.66 11.93
C VAL A 342 6.73 17.25 11.10
N VAL A 343 6.04 18.23 11.65
CA VAL A 343 5.00 19.01 10.94
C VAL A 343 5.55 20.40 10.66
N THR A 344 5.38 20.84 9.42
CA THR A 344 5.82 22.16 8.95
C THR A 344 4.66 22.88 8.26
N ASN A 345 4.89 24.15 7.91
CA ASN A 345 3.96 24.93 7.07
C ASN A 345 4.12 24.66 5.56
N ASP A 346 4.82 23.60 5.14
CA ASP A 346 4.84 23.16 3.74
C ASP A 346 3.41 22.73 3.34
N PRO A 347 2.74 23.42 2.42
CA PRO A 347 1.33 23.12 2.13
C PRO A 347 1.13 21.85 1.30
N VAL A 348 2.17 21.34 0.66
CA VAL A 348 2.11 20.13 -0.18
C VAL A 348 2.39 18.88 0.65
N ARG A 349 3.38 18.97 1.53
CA ARG A 349 3.79 17.85 2.40
C ARG A 349 4.01 18.36 3.83
N PRO A 350 2.94 18.74 4.53
CA PRO A 350 3.05 19.36 5.84
C PRO A 350 3.64 18.41 6.92
N MET A 351 3.55 17.10 6.73
CA MET A 351 4.10 16.13 7.68
C MET A 351 5.15 15.25 7.02
N ARG A 352 6.25 15.05 7.72
CA ARG A 352 7.32 14.10 7.40
C ARG A 352 7.56 13.18 8.57
N ARG A 353 7.89 11.93 8.25
CA ARG A 353 8.25 10.91 9.23
C ARG A 353 9.66 10.43 8.93
N ILE A 354 10.54 10.54 9.92
CA ILE A 354 11.90 9.99 9.88
C ILE A 354 11.89 8.74 10.73
N ARG A 355 12.23 7.60 10.12
CA ARG A 355 12.37 6.33 10.83
C ARG A 355 13.74 6.26 11.51
N VAL A 356 13.76 5.89 12.77
CA VAL A 356 14.96 5.69 13.57
C VAL A 356 15.07 4.20 13.90
N THR A 357 16.22 3.60 13.58
CA THR A 357 16.46 2.18 13.82
C THR A 357 17.77 1.97 14.58
N ALA A 358 17.76 1.00 15.50
CA ALA A 358 18.94 0.51 16.19
C ALA A 358 18.78 -0.98 16.53
N ILE A 359 19.86 -1.62 16.92
CA ILE A 359 19.86 -2.95 17.54
C ILE A 359 20.45 -2.77 18.94
N ILE A 360 19.62 -2.91 19.97
CA ILE A 360 20.04 -2.76 21.38
C ILE A 360 20.56 -4.10 21.86
N GLU A 361 21.84 -4.16 22.14
CA GLU A 361 22.57 -5.37 22.59
C GLU A 361 22.86 -5.29 24.08
N GLU A 362 23.12 -6.47 24.71
CA GLU A 362 23.56 -6.55 26.11
C GLU A 362 24.88 -5.84 26.40
#